data_b3480d8a8a3a6752307165dfb2e21d3d
#
_entry.id   b3480d8a8a3a6752307165dfb2e21d3d
#
_cell.length_a   1.000
_cell.length_b   1.000
_cell.length_c   1.000
_cell.angle_alpha   90.00
_cell.angle_beta   90.00
_cell.angle_gamma   90.00
#
_symmetry.space_group_name_H-M   'P 1'
#
loop_
_entity.id
_entity.type
_entity.pdbx_description
1 polymer ?
#
loop_
_entity_poly.entity_id
_entity_poly.type
_entity_poly.pdbx_seq_one_letter_code
_entity_poly.pdbx_strand_id
1 'polypeptide(L)'
;MFDNASEVPLQIDFLLIKDFSMMAFTSAIEPLRLANRVAEKELYRWRIISLDGNSVEASNGAEILIKQSAATIENVKIIFVVSGVNVQMYEDERLFAFLRRISRLGSVVGALCTGAHLLAKAGLLNDRRCTIHWENLGAFRELFPEIEVSADIYEVDKNRITCSGGTAGLDMMLFLI
;
A
#
# COMPACT_ATOMS: atom_id res chain seq x y z
N MET A 1 -5.99 15.66 -1.91
CA MET A 1 -6.84 14.56 -1.43
C MET A 1 -6.70 14.34 0.06
N PHE A 2 -5.55 14.60 0.61
CA PHE A 2 -5.34 14.60 2.07
C PHE A 2 -5.72 15.93 2.75
N ASP A 3 -6.27 16.88 2.00
CA ASP A 3 -6.61 18.26 2.43
C ASP A 3 -7.61 18.38 3.61
N ASN A 4 -8.29 17.28 3.95
CA ASN A 4 -9.18 17.25 5.12
C ASN A 4 -8.52 16.67 6.37
N ALA A 5 -7.21 16.46 6.35
CA ALA A 5 -6.50 16.04 7.54
C ALA A 5 -6.36 17.23 8.49
N SER A 6 -7.33 17.37 9.40
CA SER A 6 -7.28 18.32 10.53
C SER A 6 -6.10 18.05 11.49
N GLU A 7 -5.34 17.00 11.25
CA GLU A 7 -4.19 16.58 12.05
C GLU A 7 -2.90 16.58 11.22
N VAL A 8 -2.00 17.48 11.59
CA VAL A 8 -0.62 17.51 11.08
C VAL A 8 0.29 17.09 12.25
N PRO A 9 1.20 16.14 12.05
CA PRO A 9 1.53 15.41 10.82
C PRO A 9 0.53 14.31 10.47
N LEU A 10 0.23 14.15 9.17
CA LEU A 10 -0.59 13.05 8.68
C LEU A 10 0.21 11.74 8.76
N GLN A 11 -0.35 10.75 9.48
CA GLN A 11 0.28 9.43 9.63
C GLN A 11 -0.07 8.52 8.46
N ILE A 12 0.96 7.95 7.80
CA ILE A 12 0.85 6.98 6.71
C ILE A 12 1.62 5.72 7.10
N ASP A 13 1.01 4.56 6.93
CA ASP A 13 1.61 3.27 7.25
C ASP A 13 1.97 2.51 5.97
N PHE A 14 3.13 1.88 5.94
CA PHE A 14 3.56 0.99 4.87
C PHE A 14 3.72 -0.42 5.42
N LEU A 15 2.83 -1.33 5.02
CA LEU A 15 2.87 -2.74 5.36
C LEU A 15 3.66 -3.49 4.29
N LEU A 16 4.86 -3.91 4.65
CA LEU A 16 5.74 -4.66 3.76
C LEU A 16 5.42 -6.15 3.81
N ILE A 17 5.25 -6.73 2.63
CA ILE A 17 5.07 -8.18 2.43
C ILE A 17 6.38 -8.73 1.87
N LYS A 18 6.79 -9.92 2.31
CA LYS A 18 8.01 -10.56 1.80
C LYS A 18 8.06 -10.50 0.26
N ASP A 19 9.26 -10.35 -0.28
CA ASP A 19 9.53 -10.18 -1.71
C ASP A 19 8.91 -8.90 -2.32
N PHE A 20 8.67 -7.87 -1.49
CA PHE A 20 8.13 -6.60 -1.96
C PHE A 20 9.07 -5.88 -2.94
N SER A 21 8.50 -5.03 -3.79
CA SER A 21 9.27 -4.16 -4.68
C SER A 21 9.88 -2.99 -3.89
N MET A 22 11.21 -3.00 -3.72
CA MET A 22 11.95 -1.90 -3.09
C MET A 22 11.73 -0.58 -3.85
N MET A 23 11.70 -0.62 -5.18
CA MET A 23 11.47 0.55 -6.01
C MET A 23 10.08 1.15 -5.74
N ALA A 24 9.02 0.34 -5.72
CA ALA A 24 7.67 0.82 -5.45
C ALA A 24 7.56 1.42 -4.04
N PHE A 25 8.20 0.80 -3.05
CA PHE A 25 8.24 1.30 -1.68
C PHE A 25 8.95 2.65 -1.59
N THR A 26 10.18 2.76 -2.12
CA THR A 26 10.96 3.99 -2.04
C THR A 26 10.34 5.11 -2.86
N SER A 27 9.76 4.82 -4.02
CA SER A 27 9.02 5.81 -4.83
C SER A 27 7.81 6.39 -4.11
N ALA A 28 7.23 5.67 -3.16
CA ALA A 28 6.10 6.16 -2.37
C ALA A 28 6.53 6.89 -1.08
N ILE A 29 7.59 6.46 -0.40
CA ILE A 29 7.99 7.06 0.88
C ILE A 29 8.82 8.34 0.70
N GLU A 30 9.67 8.42 -0.32
CA GLU A 30 10.58 9.55 -0.54
C GLU A 30 9.86 10.89 -0.82
N PRO A 31 8.74 10.95 -1.57
CA PRO A 31 7.99 12.20 -1.71
C PRO A 31 7.54 12.81 -0.38
N LEU A 32 7.13 11.98 0.59
CA LEU A 32 6.72 12.42 1.93
C LEU A 32 7.89 13.09 2.68
N ARG A 33 9.05 12.44 2.62
CA ARG A 33 10.28 12.97 3.22
C ARG A 33 10.69 14.29 2.58
N LEU A 34 10.61 14.37 1.25
CA LEU A 34 10.95 15.58 0.51
C LEU A 34 9.97 16.72 0.77
N ALA A 35 8.66 16.42 0.86
CA ALA A 35 7.64 17.41 1.22
C ALA A 35 7.90 18.01 2.59
N ASN A 36 8.22 17.19 3.60
CA ASN A 36 8.61 17.67 4.93
C ASN A 36 9.85 18.59 4.87
N ARG A 37 10.86 18.18 4.09
CA ARG A 37 12.10 18.95 3.92
C ARG A 37 11.86 20.31 3.27
N VAL A 38 11.07 20.33 2.18
CA VAL A 38 10.79 21.59 1.44
C VAL A 38 9.91 22.52 2.26
N ALA A 39 8.95 21.97 2.99
CA ALA A 39 8.07 22.76 3.86
C ALA A 39 8.74 23.21 5.17
N GLU A 40 9.95 22.74 5.47
CA GLU A 40 10.65 22.95 6.75
C GLU A 40 9.77 22.62 7.97
N LYS A 41 8.85 21.66 7.78
CA LYS A 41 7.82 21.27 8.75
C LYS A 41 7.47 19.79 8.58
N GLU A 42 7.19 19.10 9.70
CA GLU A 42 6.68 17.73 9.67
C GLU A 42 5.20 17.72 9.25
N LEU A 43 4.96 17.61 7.94
CA LEU A 43 3.61 17.48 7.36
C LEU A 43 3.14 16.03 7.37
N TYR A 44 4.06 15.12 7.16
CA TYR A 44 3.83 13.66 7.05
C TYR A 44 4.73 12.90 8.00
N ARG A 45 4.16 11.88 8.64
CA ARG A 45 4.88 10.89 9.43
C ARG A 45 4.55 9.50 8.90
N TRP A 46 5.48 8.59 8.94
CA TRP A 46 5.23 7.24 8.46
C TRP A 46 5.74 6.17 9.41
N ARG A 47 5.08 5.01 9.36
CA ARG A 47 5.53 3.78 10.01
C ARG A 47 5.76 2.73 8.93
N ILE A 48 6.83 1.95 9.09
CA ILE A 48 7.10 0.77 8.28
C ILE A 48 6.82 -0.42 9.17
N ILE A 49 5.91 -1.27 8.75
CA ILE A 49 5.40 -2.38 9.54
C ILE A 49 5.44 -3.67 8.74
N SER A 50 5.48 -4.79 9.44
CA SER A 50 5.22 -6.13 8.90
C SER A 50 4.07 -6.78 9.68
N LEU A 51 3.61 -7.93 9.22
CA LEU A 51 2.50 -8.62 9.88
C LEU A 51 2.85 -9.03 11.31
N ASP A 52 4.08 -9.50 11.54
CA ASP A 52 4.58 -10.08 12.79
C ASP A 52 5.62 -9.20 13.52
N GLY A 53 6.08 -8.11 12.91
CA GLY A 53 7.12 -7.22 13.45
C GLY A 53 8.55 -7.65 13.11
N ASN A 54 8.73 -8.75 12.39
CA ASN A 54 10.04 -9.19 11.91
C ASN A 54 10.48 -8.36 10.70
N SER A 55 11.80 -8.33 10.47
CA SER A 55 12.36 -7.74 9.25
C SER A 55 11.79 -8.40 7.99
N VAL A 56 11.75 -7.64 6.90
CA VAL A 56 11.18 -8.09 5.63
C VAL A 56 12.20 -7.92 4.52
N GLU A 57 12.48 -9.03 3.83
CA GLU A 57 13.33 -9.05 2.66
C GLU A 57 12.54 -8.60 1.42
N ALA A 58 13.12 -7.67 0.67
CA ALA A 58 12.61 -7.22 -0.63
C ALA A 58 13.02 -8.19 -1.75
N SER A 59 12.38 -8.10 -2.90
CA SER A 59 12.66 -8.96 -4.07
C SER A 59 14.08 -8.79 -4.65
N ASN A 60 14.80 -7.74 -4.26
CA ASN A 60 16.19 -7.50 -4.63
C ASN A 60 17.21 -7.99 -3.58
N GLY A 61 16.76 -8.69 -2.53
CA GLY A 61 17.59 -9.21 -1.45
C GLY A 61 17.93 -8.21 -0.33
N ALA A 62 17.52 -6.94 -0.44
CA ALA A 62 17.70 -5.99 0.64
C ALA A 62 16.67 -6.23 1.76
N GLU A 63 17.13 -6.14 3.02
CA GLU A 63 16.27 -6.37 4.18
C GLU A 63 15.95 -5.06 4.90
N ILE A 64 14.67 -4.86 5.22
CA ILE A 64 14.19 -3.72 6.00
C ILE A 64 13.90 -4.16 7.43
N LEU A 65 14.57 -3.50 8.37
CA LEU A 65 14.30 -3.68 9.80
C LEU A 65 12.94 -3.06 10.15
N ILE A 66 12.11 -3.85 10.81
CA ILE A 66 10.77 -3.43 11.24
C ILE A 66 10.79 -3.18 12.76
N LYS A 67 10.04 -2.17 13.18
CA LYS A 67 9.94 -1.81 14.61
C LYS A 67 8.57 -2.15 15.21
N GLN A 68 7.57 -2.38 14.39
CA GLN A 68 6.18 -2.58 14.83
C GLN A 68 5.47 -3.63 13.96
N SER A 69 4.63 -4.43 14.60
CA SER A 69 3.79 -5.40 13.90
C SER A 69 2.38 -4.84 13.64
N ALA A 70 1.72 -5.35 12.59
CA ALA A 70 0.33 -5.04 12.31
C ALA A 70 -0.61 -5.41 13.48
N ALA A 71 -0.22 -6.37 14.32
CA ALA A 71 -0.99 -6.79 15.49
C ALA A 71 -1.02 -5.75 16.61
N THR A 72 0.02 -4.90 16.71
CA THR A 72 0.20 -3.94 17.81
C THR A 72 -0.17 -2.51 17.46
N ILE A 73 -0.44 -2.23 16.17
CA ILE A 73 -0.82 -0.87 15.78
C ILE A 73 -2.32 -0.63 15.93
N GLU A 74 -2.60 0.54 16.48
CA GLU A 74 -3.94 1.11 16.61
C GLU A 74 -4.05 2.36 15.73
N ASN A 75 -5.28 2.79 15.45
CA ASN A 75 -5.56 4.06 14.76
C ASN A 75 -4.86 4.21 13.41
N VAL A 76 -5.00 3.21 12.55
CA VAL A 76 -4.54 3.26 11.15
C VAL A 76 -5.46 4.18 10.36
N LYS A 77 -4.96 5.32 9.88
CA LYS A 77 -5.73 6.24 9.02
C LYS A 77 -5.54 5.91 7.54
N ILE A 78 -4.28 5.80 7.14
CA ILE A 78 -3.88 5.49 5.77
C ILE A 78 -2.83 4.39 5.83
N ILE A 79 -3.01 3.35 5.03
CA ILE A 79 -2.04 2.28 4.91
C ILE A 79 -1.86 1.86 3.45
N PHE A 80 -0.63 1.64 3.05
CA PHE A 80 -0.27 1.04 1.77
C PHE A 80 0.32 -0.35 1.98
N VAL A 81 -0.30 -1.37 1.37
CA VAL A 81 0.25 -2.72 1.29
C VAL A 81 1.26 -2.77 0.16
N VAL A 82 2.52 -3.01 0.48
CA VAL A 82 3.61 -3.07 -0.49
C VAL A 82 3.99 -4.52 -0.73
N SER A 83 3.78 -5.00 -1.93
CA SER A 83 4.10 -6.37 -2.34
C SER A 83 4.95 -6.36 -3.63
N GLY A 84 5.32 -7.52 -4.12
CA GLY A 84 6.17 -7.67 -5.32
C GLY A 84 5.95 -9.04 -5.95
N VAL A 85 7.03 -9.81 -6.12
CA VAL A 85 6.98 -11.14 -6.74
C VAL A 85 6.27 -12.16 -5.85
N ASN A 86 5.77 -13.24 -6.45
CA ASN A 86 5.12 -14.37 -5.76
C ASN A 86 3.86 -14.05 -4.95
N VAL A 87 3.23 -12.87 -5.17
CA VAL A 87 2.06 -12.43 -4.40
C VAL A 87 0.89 -13.42 -4.45
N GLN A 88 0.72 -14.14 -5.54
CA GLN A 88 -0.34 -15.15 -5.73
C GLN A 88 -0.24 -16.32 -4.74
N MET A 89 0.96 -16.60 -4.24
CA MET A 89 1.23 -17.67 -3.27
C MET A 89 1.01 -17.23 -1.80
N TYR A 90 0.69 -15.96 -1.59
CA TYR A 90 0.50 -15.45 -0.23
C TYR A 90 -0.90 -15.82 0.30
N GLU A 91 -0.94 -16.54 1.43
CA GLU A 91 -2.16 -17.17 1.97
C GLU A 91 -2.39 -16.88 3.48
N ASP A 92 -1.71 -15.86 4.04
CA ASP A 92 -1.81 -15.58 5.48
C ASP A 92 -3.13 -14.88 5.84
N GLU A 93 -4.07 -15.62 6.41
CA GLU A 93 -5.38 -15.11 6.84
C GLU A 93 -5.30 -13.99 7.90
N ARG A 94 -4.20 -13.89 8.65
CA ARG A 94 -4.00 -12.80 9.63
C ARG A 94 -3.90 -11.47 8.90
N LEU A 95 -3.26 -11.43 7.73
CA LEU A 95 -3.19 -10.23 6.89
C LEU A 95 -4.59 -9.81 6.43
N PHE A 96 -5.34 -10.75 5.86
CA PHE A 96 -6.67 -10.44 5.33
C PHE A 96 -7.64 -10.01 6.43
N ALA A 97 -7.58 -10.65 7.60
CA ALA A 97 -8.36 -10.24 8.77
C ALA A 97 -7.99 -8.83 9.25
N PHE A 98 -6.69 -8.52 9.31
CA PHE A 98 -6.19 -7.18 9.66
C PHE A 98 -6.71 -6.13 8.66
N LEU A 99 -6.55 -6.35 7.36
CA LEU A 99 -6.99 -5.42 6.30
C LEU A 99 -8.51 -5.18 6.35
N ARG A 100 -9.30 -6.24 6.51
CA ARG A 100 -10.76 -6.13 6.69
C ARG A 100 -11.13 -5.33 7.94
N ARG A 101 -10.41 -5.54 9.04
CA ARG A 101 -10.64 -4.82 10.31
C ARG A 101 -10.42 -3.33 10.14
N ILE A 102 -9.26 -2.90 9.64
CA ILE A 102 -8.93 -1.47 9.49
C ILE A 102 -9.84 -0.79 8.45
N SER A 103 -10.19 -1.48 7.38
CA SER A 103 -11.13 -0.98 6.37
C SER A 103 -12.51 -0.68 6.98
N ARG A 104 -13.03 -1.57 7.85
CA ARG A 104 -14.30 -1.34 8.58
C ARG A 104 -14.23 -0.17 9.55
N LEU A 105 -13.04 0.14 10.07
CA LEU A 105 -12.81 1.32 10.93
C LEU A 105 -12.66 2.63 10.13
N GLY A 106 -12.78 2.59 8.80
CA GLY A 106 -12.76 3.77 7.95
C GLY A 106 -11.39 4.15 7.38
N SER A 107 -10.37 3.30 7.57
CA SER A 107 -9.04 3.57 7.02
C SER A 107 -9.06 3.66 5.49
N VAL A 108 -8.25 4.55 4.95
CA VAL A 108 -7.83 4.50 3.54
C VAL A 108 -6.84 3.35 3.38
N VAL A 109 -7.18 2.40 2.53
CA VAL A 109 -6.34 1.22 2.29
C VAL A 109 -5.87 1.23 0.85
N GLY A 110 -4.57 1.40 0.67
CA GLY A 110 -3.93 1.40 -0.63
C GLY A 110 -3.03 0.19 -0.86
N ALA A 111 -2.56 0.07 -2.10
CA ALA A 111 -1.64 -0.98 -2.51
C ALA A 111 -0.62 -0.47 -3.52
N LEU A 112 0.62 -0.93 -3.39
CA LEU A 112 1.70 -0.67 -4.33
C LEU A 112 2.11 -1.97 -5.04
N CYS A 113 2.39 -1.86 -6.34
CA CYS A 113 2.83 -2.95 -7.20
C CYS A 113 1.78 -4.07 -7.24
N THR A 114 2.11 -5.26 -6.78
CA THR A 114 1.18 -6.40 -6.77
C THR A 114 0.28 -6.44 -5.52
N GLY A 115 0.41 -5.49 -4.60
CA GLY A 115 -0.37 -5.44 -3.37
C GLY A 115 -1.89 -5.39 -3.58
N ALA A 116 -2.36 -4.89 -4.75
CA ALA A 116 -3.77 -4.93 -5.12
C ALA A 116 -4.34 -6.37 -5.14
N HIS A 117 -3.52 -7.38 -5.46
CA HIS A 117 -3.91 -8.79 -5.38
C HIS A 117 -4.31 -9.19 -3.94
N LEU A 118 -3.57 -8.72 -2.95
CA LEU A 118 -3.88 -8.99 -1.54
C LEU A 118 -5.13 -8.26 -1.08
N LEU A 119 -5.37 -7.04 -1.59
CA LEU A 119 -6.62 -6.32 -1.32
C LEU A 119 -7.82 -7.03 -1.96
N ALA A 120 -7.66 -7.58 -3.17
CA ALA A 120 -8.70 -8.36 -3.85
C ALA A 120 -9.02 -9.65 -3.05
N LYS A 121 -8.01 -10.41 -2.63
CA LYS A 121 -8.18 -11.59 -1.75
C LYS A 121 -8.89 -11.24 -0.43
N ALA A 122 -8.64 -10.06 0.12
CA ALA A 122 -9.32 -9.59 1.31
C ALA A 122 -10.77 -9.12 1.06
N GLY A 123 -11.24 -9.06 -0.20
CA GLY A 123 -12.55 -8.57 -0.61
C GLY A 123 -12.68 -7.04 -0.52
N LEU A 124 -11.57 -6.32 -0.53
CA LEU A 124 -11.55 -4.86 -0.36
C LEU A 124 -11.63 -4.08 -1.67
N LEU A 125 -11.58 -4.75 -2.81
CA LEU A 125 -11.69 -4.15 -4.13
C LEU A 125 -13.03 -4.46 -4.83
N ASN A 126 -13.97 -5.14 -4.15
CA ASN A 126 -15.31 -5.33 -4.66
C ASN A 126 -15.99 -3.96 -4.86
N ASP A 127 -16.59 -3.73 -6.03
CA ASP A 127 -17.22 -2.46 -6.42
C ASP A 127 -16.25 -1.26 -6.37
N ARG A 128 -14.98 -1.52 -6.65
CA ARG A 128 -13.91 -0.51 -6.71
C ARG A 128 -13.10 -0.65 -7.98
N ARG A 129 -12.74 0.50 -8.55
CA ARG A 129 -11.75 0.55 -9.62
C ARG A 129 -10.34 0.50 -9.02
N CYS A 130 -9.45 -0.28 -9.64
CA CYS A 130 -8.09 -0.44 -9.17
C CYS A 130 -7.10 -0.60 -10.33
N THR A 131 -5.82 -0.54 -10.02
CA THR A 131 -4.74 -0.98 -10.91
C THR A 131 -3.79 -1.91 -10.17
N ILE A 132 -3.00 -2.65 -10.91
CA ILE A 132 -1.99 -3.58 -10.42
C ILE A 132 -0.77 -3.55 -11.35
N HIS A 133 0.34 -4.11 -10.91
CA HIS A 133 1.54 -4.25 -11.74
C HIS A 133 1.20 -4.87 -13.11
N TRP A 134 1.69 -4.26 -14.17
CA TRP A 134 1.30 -4.59 -15.55
C TRP A 134 1.49 -6.07 -15.91
N GLU A 135 2.55 -6.72 -15.40
CA GLU A 135 2.77 -8.17 -15.60
C GLU A 135 1.65 -9.04 -15.01
N ASN A 136 0.98 -8.57 -13.98
CA ASN A 136 -0.06 -9.30 -13.27
C ASN A 136 -1.47 -8.98 -13.77
N LEU A 137 -1.63 -7.98 -14.65
CA LEU A 137 -2.94 -7.47 -15.07
C LEU A 137 -3.82 -8.55 -15.72
N GLY A 138 -3.24 -9.39 -16.60
CA GLY A 138 -3.96 -10.49 -17.25
C GLY A 138 -4.45 -11.52 -16.23
N ALA A 139 -3.55 -12.04 -15.41
CA ALA A 139 -3.89 -13.03 -14.38
C ALA A 139 -4.86 -12.47 -13.32
N PHE A 140 -4.74 -11.17 -13.00
CA PHE A 140 -5.66 -10.52 -12.06
C PHE A 140 -7.10 -10.49 -12.59
N ARG A 141 -7.31 -10.18 -13.87
CA ARG A 141 -8.62 -10.20 -14.53
C ARG A 141 -9.24 -11.58 -14.55
N GLU A 142 -8.43 -12.61 -14.73
CA GLU A 142 -8.90 -14.00 -14.72
C GLU A 142 -9.31 -14.46 -13.32
N LEU A 143 -8.53 -14.10 -12.29
CA LEU A 143 -8.77 -14.50 -10.91
C LEU A 143 -9.89 -13.71 -10.22
N PHE A 144 -10.09 -12.45 -10.62
CA PHE A 144 -11.06 -11.53 -10.02
C PHE A 144 -11.92 -10.84 -11.10
N PRO A 145 -12.73 -11.61 -11.85
CA PRO A 145 -13.46 -11.08 -13.00
C PRO A 145 -14.49 -9.98 -12.66
N GLU A 146 -14.91 -9.91 -11.39
CA GLU A 146 -15.86 -8.91 -10.90
C GLU A 146 -15.22 -7.57 -10.52
N ILE A 147 -13.87 -7.50 -10.50
CA ILE A 147 -13.15 -6.29 -10.12
C ILE A 147 -12.78 -5.49 -11.37
N GLU A 148 -13.16 -4.21 -11.39
CA GLU A 148 -12.77 -3.30 -12.45
C GLU A 148 -11.30 -2.92 -12.33
N VAL A 149 -10.44 -3.51 -13.18
CA VAL A 149 -9.00 -3.25 -13.18
C VAL A 149 -8.58 -2.49 -14.44
N SER A 150 -7.94 -1.32 -14.24
CA SER A 150 -7.37 -0.49 -15.31
C SER A 150 -5.90 -0.83 -15.58
N ALA A 151 -5.38 -0.30 -16.68
CA ALA A 151 -3.96 -0.31 -17.01
C ALA A 151 -3.25 1.03 -16.65
N ASP A 152 -3.92 1.89 -15.91
CA ASP A 152 -3.39 3.18 -15.48
C ASP A 152 -2.26 3.00 -14.46
N ILE A 153 -1.40 4.00 -14.33
CA ILE A 153 -0.25 3.93 -13.43
C ILE A 153 -0.68 3.97 -11.95
N TYR A 154 -1.79 4.64 -11.65
CA TYR A 154 -2.46 4.57 -10.34
C TYR A 154 -3.97 4.81 -10.48
N GLU A 155 -4.72 4.35 -9.49
CA GLU A 155 -6.16 4.54 -9.35
C GLU A 155 -6.51 5.02 -7.94
N VAL A 156 -7.45 5.95 -7.87
CA VAL A 156 -8.00 6.46 -6.62
C VAL A 156 -9.51 6.35 -6.68
N ASP A 157 -10.08 5.42 -5.93
CA ASP A 157 -11.53 5.22 -5.83
C ASP A 157 -11.95 5.25 -4.35
N LYS A 158 -12.52 6.38 -3.93
CA LYS A 158 -12.97 6.64 -2.55
C LYS A 158 -11.82 6.44 -1.56
N ASN A 159 -11.91 5.42 -0.70
CA ASN A 159 -10.90 5.07 0.27
C ASN A 159 -9.99 3.89 -0.17
N ARG A 160 -9.90 3.67 -1.49
CA ARG A 160 -8.97 2.71 -2.12
C ARG A 160 -8.02 3.46 -3.04
N ILE A 161 -6.74 3.17 -2.90
CA ILE A 161 -5.68 3.79 -3.68
C ILE A 161 -4.75 2.69 -4.13
N THR A 162 -4.61 2.48 -5.43
CA THR A 162 -3.75 1.42 -5.98
C THR A 162 -2.79 1.98 -7.00
N CYS A 163 -1.61 1.39 -7.10
CA CYS A 163 -0.53 1.83 -7.97
C CYS A 163 0.13 0.63 -8.65
N SER A 164 0.44 0.76 -9.92
CA SER A 164 1.07 -0.29 -10.74
C SER A 164 2.52 -0.61 -10.31
N GLY A 165 3.09 0.15 -9.38
CA GLY A 165 4.43 -0.11 -8.85
C GLY A 165 5.56 0.57 -9.64
N GLY A 166 6.81 0.16 -9.36
CA GLY A 166 7.97 0.84 -9.92
C GLY A 166 7.98 2.33 -9.52
N THR A 167 8.21 3.21 -10.49
CA THR A 167 8.21 4.67 -10.29
C THR A 167 6.81 5.29 -10.25
N ALA A 168 5.76 4.57 -10.64
CA ALA A 168 4.38 5.06 -10.59
C ALA A 168 3.94 5.44 -9.15
N GLY A 169 4.59 4.86 -8.13
CA GLY A 169 4.41 5.27 -6.74
C GLY A 169 4.75 6.74 -6.49
N LEU A 170 5.73 7.30 -7.22
CA LEU A 170 6.09 8.71 -7.14
C LEU A 170 4.95 9.59 -7.68
N ASP A 171 4.43 9.29 -8.88
CA ASP A 171 3.34 10.06 -9.51
C ASP A 171 2.08 10.03 -8.63
N MET A 172 1.73 8.85 -8.13
CA MET A 172 0.62 8.69 -7.19
C MET A 172 0.80 9.55 -5.92
N MET A 173 1.96 9.50 -5.29
CA MET A 173 2.20 10.26 -4.07
C MET A 173 2.25 11.77 -4.31
N LEU A 174 2.80 12.24 -5.43
CA LEU A 174 2.76 13.66 -5.83
C LEU A 174 1.32 14.17 -6.06
N PHE A 175 0.44 13.29 -6.50
CA PHE A 175 -1.00 13.61 -6.60
C PHE A 175 -1.68 13.68 -5.22
N LEU A 176 -1.25 12.85 -4.26
CA LEU A 176 -1.89 12.73 -2.95
C LEU A 176 -1.44 13.83 -1.96
N ILE A 177 -0.18 14.28 -2.06
CA ILE A 177 0.41 15.34 -1.19
C ILE A 177 0.13 16.72 -1.72
#